data_e6af6617754396efabb575f035827339
#
_entry.id   e6af6617754396efabb575f035827339
#
_cell.length_a   1.000
_cell.length_b   1.000
_cell.length_c   1.000
_cell.angle_alpha   90.00
_cell.angle_beta   90.00
_cell.angle_gamma   90.00
#
_symmetry.space_group_name_H-M   'P 1'
#
loop_
_entity.id
_entity.type
_entity.pdbx_description
1 polymer ?
#
loop_
_entity_poly.entity_id
_entity_poly.type
_entity_poly.pdbx_seq_one_letter_code
_entity_poly.pdbx_strand_id
1 'polypeptide(L)'
;MNDIYNNIKKQKTNKTKFIIIAIVIVAIIIIAIFIWFRLNKKEEVYITQNPTLEDISQDVSATGTLDPTDTVEVGSQISGTLLEVLVDVNDEVKKGQTIAIIDPEKLNQSVDNYVAQLQSAKAELYSAEVQLENKKWNYENYLNLYEKTNGKSPSQLQLKTAELEYKNAKANIEIRKATIAQIETSLKSARIDVKNSIITSPTNGVVLSRSIEPGQTVAANFSAPTLFIIAKDLKEMKLISNVLEADIGKVKVGQDVIFSVDSYPNEEFSAKIAKVNYADSSSTSSSSSSSSSSSSNIVSYEVTTYIKNDKLLLRPGMSATAVIKTEVQKNALVIPYKALLFEPSSNMQKNDSGGNFMMGGPPKRERREYLQLGATEKIWILEDGIPKEIEVEIGISNGKNVQILSNNINTNTQVILQAQTK
;
A
#
# COMPACT_ATOMS: atom_id res chain seq x y z
N MET A 1 92.58 -29.97 67.63
CA MET A 1 92.01 -30.66 66.49
C MET A 1 90.56 -31.12 66.74
N ASN A 2 89.93 -30.73 67.90
CA ASN A 2 88.51 -31.14 68.22
C ASN A 2 87.44 -30.10 67.95
N ASP A 3 87.79 -28.87 67.65
CA ASP A 3 86.80 -27.78 67.47
C ASP A 3 86.25 -27.68 66.02
N ILE A 4 86.95 -28.29 65.04
CA ILE A 4 86.52 -28.26 63.65
C ILE A 4 85.40 -29.31 63.35
N TYR A 5 85.43 -30.42 64.14
CA TYR A 5 84.43 -31.51 63.91
C TYR A 5 83.02 -31.21 64.47
N ASN A 6 82.92 -30.35 65.49
CA ASN A 6 81.62 -30.00 66.05
C ASN A 6 80.83 -28.95 65.26
N ASN A 7 81.49 -28.14 64.42
CA ASN A 7 80.83 -27.11 63.62
C ASN A 7 80.21 -27.69 62.35
N ILE A 8 80.74 -28.79 61.79
CA ILE A 8 80.20 -29.42 60.54
C ILE A 8 78.90 -30.21 60.83
N LYS A 9 78.76 -30.76 62.08
CA LYS A 9 77.51 -31.55 62.41
C LYS A 9 76.34 -30.69 62.75
N LYS A 10 76.52 -29.42 63.18
CA LYS A 10 75.40 -28.47 63.49
C LYS A 10 74.84 -27.80 62.29
N GLN A 11 75.55 -27.68 61.17
CA GLN A 11 74.98 -27.08 59.90
C GLN A 11 74.18 -28.07 59.07
N LYS A 12 74.37 -29.39 59.19
CA LYS A 12 73.63 -30.39 58.39
C LYS A 12 72.22 -30.69 58.93
N THR A 13 71.93 -30.46 60.22
CA THR A 13 70.63 -30.72 60.84
C THR A 13 69.65 -29.57 60.66
N ASN A 14 70.07 -28.36 60.39
CA ASN A 14 69.17 -27.24 60.15
C ASN A 14 68.66 -27.19 58.67
N LYS A 15 69.45 -27.61 57.70
CA LYS A 15 69.03 -27.64 56.30
C LYS A 15 67.96 -28.69 56.04
N THR A 16 68.06 -29.87 56.72
CA THR A 16 67.02 -30.91 56.58
C THR A 16 65.69 -30.52 57.24
N LYS A 17 65.73 -29.81 58.39
CA LYS A 17 64.50 -29.26 58.99
C LYS A 17 63.87 -28.17 58.15
N PHE A 18 64.69 -27.29 57.51
CA PHE A 18 64.15 -26.29 56.55
C PHE A 18 63.52 -26.92 55.28
N ILE A 19 64.10 -28.00 54.76
CA ILE A 19 63.54 -28.72 53.60
C ILE A 19 62.24 -29.40 53.98
N ILE A 20 62.08 -30.00 55.16
CA ILE A 20 60.85 -30.61 55.65
C ILE A 20 59.77 -29.56 55.84
N ILE A 21 60.10 -28.39 56.40
CA ILE A 21 59.15 -27.28 56.57
C ILE A 21 58.71 -26.74 55.21
N ALA A 22 59.64 -26.61 54.24
CA ALA A 22 59.27 -26.18 52.89
C ALA A 22 58.32 -27.16 52.17
N ILE A 23 58.54 -28.48 52.35
CA ILE A 23 57.62 -29.51 51.75
C ILE A 23 56.26 -29.47 52.42
N VAL A 24 56.19 -29.25 53.79
CA VAL A 24 54.87 -29.12 54.44
C VAL A 24 54.13 -27.86 54.01
N ILE A 25 54.85 -26.73 53.83
CA ILE A 25 54.23 -25.50 53.31
C ILE A 25 53.68 -25.70 51.85
N VAL A 26 54.45 -26.36 50.97
CA VAL A 26 53.99 -26.68 49.61
C VAL A 26 52.79 -27.61 49.66
N ALA A 27 52.76 -28.63 50.51
CA ALA A 27 51.62 -29.52 50.68
C ALA A 27 50.35 -28.76 51.16
N ILE A 28 50.53 -27.84 52.13
CA ILE A 28 49.44 -26.99 52.63
C ILE A 28 48.91 -26.07 51.50
N ILE A 29 49.78 -25.49 50.66
CA ILE A 29 49.43 -24.66 49.54
C ILE A 29 48.62 -25.51 48.49
N ILE A 30 49.10 -26.72 48.20
CA ILE A 30 48.40 -27.63 47.28
C ILE A 30 47.01 -28.00 47.81
N ILE A 31 46.90 -28.31 49.12
CA ILE A 31 45.60 -28.58 49.72
C ILE A 31 44.69 -27.35 49.72
N ALA A 32 45.25 -26.17 50.04
CA ALA A 32 44.47 -24.90 49.95
C ALA A 32 43.98 -24.59 48.54
N ILE A 33 44.84 -24.80 47.53
CA ILE A 33 44.44 -24.66 46.14
C ILE A 33 43.39 -25.68 45.78
N PHE A 34 43.48 -26.94 46.21
CA PHE A 34 42.51 -27.97 45.96
C PHE A 34 41.16 -27.69 46.63
N ILE A 35 41.18 -27.19 47.87
CA ILE A 35 39.97 -26.77 48.60
C ILE A 35 39.35 -25.52 47.92
N TRP A 36 40.18 -24.53 47.50
CA TRP A 36 39.75 -23.35 46.82
C TRP A 36 39.09 -23.70 45.46
N PHE A 37 39.67 -24.68 44.71
CA PHE A 37 39.10 -25.17 43.46
C PHE A 37 37.78 -25.96 43.68
N ARG A 38 37.63 -26.65 44.82
CA ARG A 38 36.39 -27.36 45.15
C ARG A 38 35.27 -26.42 45.64
N LEU A 39 35.62 -25.38 46.38
CA LEU A 39 34.67 -24.37 46.89
C LEU A 39 34.21 -23.39 45.80
N ASN A 40 35.01 -23.23 44.75
CA ASN A 40 34.72 -22.28 43.69
C ASN A 40 33.99 -22.92 42.46
N LYS A 41 33.47 -24.14 42.61
CA LYS A 41 32.51 -24.66 41.62
C LYS A 41 31.21 -23.86 41.73
N LYS A 42 31.04 -22.86 40.84
CA LYS A 42 29.79 -22.13 40.69
C LYS A 42 28.71 -23.14 40.25
N GLU A 43 27.68 -23.33 41.05
CA GLU A 43 26.51 -24.09 40.64
C GLU A 43 25.72 -23.26 39.66
N GLU A 44 25.63 -23.77 38.44
CA GLU A 44 24.72 -23.22 37.41
C GLU A 44 23.30 -23.70 37.69
N VAL A 45 22.39 -22.77 37.96
CA VAL A 45 20.96 -23.04 38.09
C VAL A 45 20.32 -22.79 36.74
N TYR A 46 19.70 -23.83 36.20
CA TYR A 46 18.99 -23.75 34.90
C TYR A 46 17.54 -23.33 35.11
N ILE A 47 17.12 -22.29 34.40
CA ILE A 47 15.71 -21.89 34.31
C ILE A 47 15.08 -22.73 33.19
N THR A 48 14.14 -23.58 33.58
CA THR A 48 13.45 -24.50 32.67
C THR A 48 12.00 -24.13 32.52
N GLN A 49 11.43 -24.49 31.39
CA GLN A 49 9.98 -24.40 31.11
C GLN A 49 9.54 -25.67 30.39
N ASN A 50 8.36 -26.18 30.77
CA ASN A 50 7.78 -27.33 30.10
C ASN A 50 7.11 -26.89 28.80
N PRO A 51 7.17 -27.70 27.73
CA PRO A 51 6.39 -27.49 26.51
C PRO A 51 4.90 -27.48 26.83
N THR A 52 4.16 -26.58 26.19
CA THR A 52 2.70 -26.44 26.32
C THR A 52 2.02 -26.79 25.01
N LEU A 53 0.78 -27.27 25.11
CA LEU A 53 -0.08 -27.44 23.92
C LEU A 53 -0.90 -26.16 23.76
N GLU A 54 -0.61 -25.42 22.69
CA GLU A 54 -1.28 -24.16 22.38
C GLU A 54 -1.56 -24.05 20.89
N ASP A 55 -2.54 -23.22 20.53
CA ASP A 55 -2.74 -22.82 19.15
C ASP A 55 -1.66 -21.80 18.77
N ILE A 56 -0.87 -22.11 17.75
CA ILE A 56 0.18 -21.24 17.25
C ILE A 56 -0.15 -20.78 15.83
N SER A 57 0.01 -19.49 15.55
CA SER A 57 -0.12 -18.94 14.21
C SER A 57 1.19 -18.34 13.74
N GLN A 58 1.48 -18.47 12.46
CA GLN A 58 2.52 -17.69 11.82
C GLN A 58 1.88 -16.39 11.34
N ASP A 59 2.38 -15.28 11.85
CA ASP A 59 1.83 -13.95 11.58
C ASP A 59 2.76 -13.18 10.66
N VAL A 60 2.16 -12.49 9.68
CA VAL A 60 2.84 -11.55 8.78
C VAL A 60 2.41 -10.14 9.15
N SER A 61 3.36 -9.30 9.53
CA SER A 61 3.10 -7.88 9.81
C SER A 61 3.25 -7.05 8.54
N ALA A 62 2.28 -6.18 8.30
CA ALA A 62 2.29 -5.24 7.19
C ALA A 62 1.79 -3.87 7.65
N THR A 63 2.37 -2.81 7.11
CA THR A 63 1.85 -1.45 7.29
C THR A 63 1.00 -1.06 6.10
N GLY A 64 -0.01 -0.25 6.33
CA GLY A 64 -0.93 0.15 5.27
C GLY A 64 -1.62 1.47 5.56
N THR A 65 -2.46 1.89 4.61
CA THR A 65 -3.29 3.08 4.70
C THR A 65 -4.76 2.72 4.53
N LEU A 66 -5.60 3.46 5.21
CA LEU A 66 -7.06 3.36 5.13
C LEU A 66 -7.57 4.33 4.09
N ASP A 67 -8.33 3.82 3.11
CA ASP A 67 -8.98 4.60 2.09
C ASP A 67 -10.47 4.26 2.00
N PRO A 68 -11.33 5.15 1.50
CA PRO A 68 -12.70 4.79 1.14
C PRO A 68 -12.69 3.71 0.06
N THR A 69 -13.70 2.85 0.06
CA THR A 69 -13.84 1.83 -0.98
C THR A 69 -13.97 2.45 -2.36
N ASP A 70 -14.81 3.47 -2.48
CA ASP A 70 -15.10 4.18 -3.73
C ASP A 70 -14.88 5.69 -3.57
N THR A 71 -14.00 6.25 -4.39
CA THR A 71 -13.81 7.69 -4.55
C THR A 71 -14.09 8.11 -5.98
N VAL A 72 -14.60 9.32 -6.17
CA VAL A 72 -14.82 9.93 -7.47
C VAL A 72 -14.08 11.25 -7.52
N GLU A 73 -13.20 11.38 -8.51
CA GLU A 73 -12.53 12.63 -8.80
C GLU A 73 -13.41 13.47 -9.72
N VAL A 74 -13.64 14.72 -9.33
CA VAL A 74 -14.40 15.68 -10.12
C VAL A 74 -13.44 16.74 -10.63
N GLY A 75 -13.33 16.82 -11.95
CA GLY A 75 -12.52 17.82 -12.66
C GLY A 75 -13.37 18.77 -13.48
N SER A 76 -12.74 19.75 -14.12
CA SER A 76 -13.39 20.63 -15.10
C SER A 76 -13.21 20.10 -16.52
N GLN A 77 -14.29 20.20 -17.34
CA GLN A 77 -14.26 19.91 -18.78
C GLN A 77 -13.94 21.15 -19.62
N ILE A 78 -14.04 22.35 -19.02
CA ILE A 78 -13.78 23.62 -19.69
C ILE A 78 -12.73 24.44 -18.92
N SER A 79 -12.05 25.32 -19.63
CA SER A 79 -11.11 26.29 -19.05
C SER A 79 -11.83 27.60 -18.72
N GLY A 80 -11.53 28.19 -17.58
CA GLY A 80 -12.10 29.46 -17.17
C GLY A 80 -11.70 29.82 -15.74
N THR A 81 -12.14 30.98 -15.25
CA THR A 81 -11.96 31.41 -13.88
C THR A 81 -13.11 30.93 -13.02
N LEU A 82 -12.83 30.37 -11.83
CA LEU A 82 -13.87 30.01 -10.88
C LEU A 82 -14.54 31.26 -10.34
N LEU A 83 -15.84 31.33 -10.51
CA LEU A 83 -16.67 32.39 -9.96
C LEU A 83 -16.99 32.13 -8.48
N GLU A 84 -17.44 30.91 -8.17
CA GLU A 84 -17.90 30.54 -6.84
C GLU A 84 -17.63 29.05 -6.57
N VAL A 85 -17.33 28.74 -5.31
CA VAL A 85 -17.23 27.36 -4.78
C VAL A 85 -18.28 27.23 -3.67
N LEU A 86 -19.22 26.31 -3.82
CA LEU A 86 -20.43 26.20 -3.00
C LEU A 86 -20.32 25.14 -1.88
N VAL A 87 -19.23 24.36 -1.87
CA VAL A 87 -19.00 23.28 -0.89
C VAL A 87 -17.57 23.32 -0.38
N ASP A 88 -17.37 22.85 0.85
CA ASP A 88 -16.06 22.74 1.46
C ASP A 88 -15.74 21.27 1.84
N VAL A 89 -14.54 21.04 2.34
CA VAL A 89 -14.11 19.74 2.83
C VAL A 89 -14.98 19.28 3.99
N ASN A 90 -15.37 18.01 3.99
CA ASN A 90 -16.31 17.34 4.90
C ASN A 90 -17.80 17.67 4.67
N ASP A 91 -18.15 18.44 3.64
CA ASP A 91 -19.56 18.65 3.31
C ASP A 91 -20.16 17.40 2.64
N GLU A 92 -21.42 17.11 2.98
CA GLU A 92 -22.21 16.10 2.31
C GLU A 92 -22.81 16.66 1.03
N VAL A 93 -22.63 15.95 -0.09
CA VAL A 93 -23.13 16.33 -1.40
C VAL A 93 -24.07 15.28 -1.98
N LYS A 94 -25.06 15.71 -2.73
CA LYS A 94 -25.98 14.84 -3.46
C LYS A 94 -25.64 14.81 -4.94
N LYS A 95 -25.93 13.70 -5.59
CA LYS A 95 -25.81 13.59 -7.05
C LYS A 95 -26.57 14.69 -7.78
N GLY A 96 -25.88 15.43 -8.66
CA GLY A 96 -26.43 16.56 -9.40
C GLY A 96 -26.42 17.89 -8.64
N GLN A 97 -25.98 17.92 -7.39
CA GLN A 97 -25.80 19.17 -6.64
C GLN A 97 -24.65 19.97 -7.24
N THR A 98 -24.86 21.27 -7.43
CA THR A 98 -23.80 22.19 -7.87
C THR A 98 -22.78 22.37 -6.75
N ILE A 99 -21.51 22.18 -7.11
CA ILE A 99 -20.39 22.26 -6.15
C ILE A 99 -19.44 23.43 -6.45
N ALA A 100 -19.34 23.84 -7.73
CA ALA A 100 -18.60 25.02 -8.13
C ALA A 100 -19.16 25.58 -9.44
N ILE A 101 -18.88 26.84 -9.72
CA ILE A 101 -19.31 27.56 -10.93
C ILE A 101 -18.10 28.24 -11.53
N ILE A 102 -17.83 27.94 -12.82
CA ILE A 102 -16.86 28.66 -13.64
C ILE A 102 -17.60 29.85 -14.26
N ASP A 103 -16.95 30.98 -14.38
CA ASP A 103 -17.52 32.20 -14.97
C ASP A 103 -18.12 31.94 -16.36
N PRO A 104 -19.45 32.00 -16.52
CA PRO A 104 -20.11 31.70 -17.78
C PRO A 104 -20.20 32.88 -18.74
N GLU A 105 -19.69 34.08 -18.38
CA GLU A 105 -19.94 35.31 -19.16
C GLU A 105 -19.50 35.17 -20.62
N LYS A 106 -18.28 34.74 -20.89
CA LYS A 106 -17.76 34.53 -22.25
C LYS A 106 -18.50 33.42 -22.99
N LEU A 107 -18.95 32.39 -22.29
CA LEU A 107 -19.71 31.29 -22.87
C LEU A 107 -21.11 31.76 -23.28
N ASN A 108 -21.77 32.55 -22.44
CA ASN A 108 -23.06 33.17 -22.74
C ASN A 108 -22.95 34.11 -23.95
N GLN A 109 -21.92 34.96 -24.04
CA GLN A 109 -21.67 35.78 -25.21
C GLN A 109 -21.54 34.94 -26.50
N SER A 110 -20.90 33.76 -26.42
CA SER A 110 -20.80 32.85 -27.55
C SER A 110 -22.19 32.30 -27.97
N VAL A 111 -23.02 31.92 -26.98
CA VAL A 111 -24.40 31.49 -27.23
C VAL A 111 -25.20 32.61 -27.91
N ASP A 112 -25.12 33.85 -27.42
CA ASP A 112 -25.85 35.01 -27.99
C ASP A 112 -25.40 35.30 -29.41
N ASN A 113 -24.11 35.18 -29.73
CA ASN A 113 -23.57 35.29 -31.07
C ASN A 113 -24.17 34.25 -32.02
N TYR A 114 -24.23 32.96 -31.63
CA TYR A 114 -24.83 31.91 -32.46
C TYR A 114 -26.35 32.07 -32.59
N VAL A 115 -27.04 32.59 -31.55
CA VAL A 115 -28.46 32.93 -31.66
C VAL A 115 -28.70 34.01 -32.70
N ALA A 116 -27.90 35.08 -32.71
CA ALA A 116 -27.98 36.13 -33.69
C ALA A 116 -27.68 35.63 -35.12
N GLN A 117 -26.66 34.77 -35.29
CA GLN A 117 -26.35 34.14 -36.58
C GLN A 117 -27.50 33.25 -37.09
N LEU A 118 -28.12 32.48 -36.20
CA LEU A 118 -29.27 31.62 -36.52
C LEU A 118 -30.44 32.47 -36.99
N GLN A 119 -30.72 33.60 -36.34
CA GLN A 119 -31.79 34.53 -36.74
C GLN A 119 -31.52 35.13 -38.15
N SER A 120 -30.27 35.53 -38.42
CA SER A 120 -29.85 36.03 -39.74
C SER A 120 -30.02 34.94 -40.81
N ALA A 121 -29.56 33.72 -40.56
CA ALA A 121 -29.71 32.60 -41.52
C ALA A 121 -31.17 32.23 -41.80
N LYS A 122 -32.04 32.34 -40.81
CA LYS A 122 -33.50 32.14 -41.00
C LYS A 122 -34.12 33.24 -41.84
N ALA A 123 -33.70 34.48 -41.68
CA ALA A 123 -34.14 35.60 -42.56
C ALA A 123 -33.68 35.41 -44.02
N GLU A 124 -32.43 34.91 -44.20
CA GLU A 124 -31.92 34.58 -45.54
C GLU A 124 -32.71 33.40 -46.20
N LEU A 125 -33.07 32.38 -45.40
CA LEU A 125 -33.92 31.30 -45.88
C LEU A 125 -35.28 31.82 -46.32
N TYR A 126 -35.93 32.67 -45.52
CA TYR A 126 -37.20 33.30 -45.86
C TYR A 126 -37.12 34.11 -47.16
N SER A 127 -36.02 34.90 -47.35
CA SER A 127 -35.77 35.61 -48.59
C SER A 127 -35.63 34.66 -49.80
N ALA A 128 -34.92 33.55 -49.61
CA ALA A 128 -34.78 32.52 -50.66
C ALA A 128 -36.13 31.81 -50.99
N GLU A 129 -36.96 31.61 -49.97
CA GLU A 129 -38.32 31.03 -50.16
C GLU A 129 -39.20 31.94 -51.00
N VAL A 130 -39.21 33.25 -50.77
CA VAL A 130 -39.91 34.25 -51.58
C VAL A 130 -39.40 34.25 -53.03
N GLN A 131 -38.07 34.13 -53.22
CA GLN A 131 -37.49 34.01 -54.56
C GLN A 131 -37.92 32.73 -55.29
N LEU A 132 -37.93 31.61 -54.55
CA LEU A 132 -38.41 30.32 -55.10
C LEU A 132 -39.86 30.43 -55.57
N GLU A 133 -40.72 31.01 -54.72
CA GLU A 133 -42.13 31.22 -55.08
C GLU A 133 -42.27 32.05 -56.35
N ASN A 134 -41.54 33.14 -56.53
CA ASN A 134 -41.53 33.95 -57.75
C ASN A 134 -41.05 33.14 -58.95
N LYS A 135 -39.94 32.39 -58.86
CA LYS A 135 -39.40 31.58 -59.96
C LYS A 135 -40.33 30.43 -60.33
N LYS A 136 -40.98 29.84 -59.33
CA LYS A 136 -42.01 28.80 -59.54
C LYS A 136 -43.21 29.34 -60.29
N TRP A 137 -43.73 30.52 -59.89
CA TRP A 137 -44.84 31.16 -60.52
C TRP A 137 -44.55 31.49 -62.03
N ASN A 138 -43.34 32.02 -62.27
CA ASN A 138 -42.91 32.30 -63.65
C ASN A 138 -42.83 31.04 -64.51
N TYR A 139 -42.28 29.97 -64.02
CA TYR A 139 -42.19 28.70 -64.74
C TYR A 139 -43.57 28.11 -65.00
N GLU A 140 -44.48 28.08 -64.03
CA GLU A 140 -45.84 27.58 -64.15
C GLU A 140 -46.64 28.40 -65.16
N ASN A 141 -46.51 29.70 -65.21
CA ASN A 141 -47.15 30.55 -66.20
C ASN A 141 -46.66 30.28 -67.65
N TYR A 142 -45.34 30.15 -67.82
CA TYR A 142 -44.75 29.80 -69.10
C TYR A 142 -45.19 28.41 -69.59
N LEU A 143 -45.28 27.45 -68.72
CA LEU A 143 -45.76 26.10 -69.03
C LEU A 143 -47.20 26.11 -69.44
N ASN A 144 -48.09 26.79 -68.71
CA ASN A 144 -49.49 26.92 -69.01
C ASN A 144 -49.71 27.64 -70.37
N LEU A 145 -48.93 28.70 -70.66
CA LEU A 145 -48.99 29.40 -71.92
C LEU A 145 -48.53 28.53 -73.13
N TYR A 146 -47.40 27.76 -72.88
CA TYR A 146 -46.88 26.83 -73.90
C TYR A 146 -47.89 25.73 -74.28
N GLU A 147 -48.56 25.19 -73.27
CA GLU A 147 -49.64 24.19 -73.45
C GLU A 147 -50.83 24.79 -74.19
N LYS A 148 -51.34 25.95 -73.79
CA LYS A 148 -52.47 26.62 -74.43
C LYS A 148 -52.23 27.06 -75.89
N THR A 149 -50.98 27.31 -76.24
CA THR A 149 -50.58 27.77 -77.60
C THR A 149 -50.12 26.61 -78.50
N ASN A 150 -50.26 25.37 -78.05
CA ASN A 150 -49.76 24.20 -78.75
C ASN A 150 -48.26 24.33 -79.13
N GLY A 151 -47.44 24.85 -78.24
CA GLY A 151 -46.01 24.98 -78.42
C GLY A 151 -45.53 26.19 -79.20
N LYS A 152 -46.43 27.11 -79.61
CA LYS A 152 -46.03 28.28 -80.39
C LYS A 152 -45.46 29.46 -79.62
N SER A 153 -45.78 29.56 -78.30
CA SER A 153 -45.29 30.61 -77.40
C SER A 153 -45.40 30.14 -75.95
N PRO A 154 -44.44 30.40 -75.08
CA PRO A 154 -43.12 30.97 -75.32
C PRO A 154 -42.19 30.03 -76.09
N SER A 155 -40.98 30.50 -76.49
CA SER A 155 -40.04 29.64 -77.20
C SER A 155 -39.54 28.52 -76.20
N GLN A 156 -39.19 27.36 -76.80
CA GLN A 156 -38.67 26.23 -75.97
C GLN A 156 -37.48 26.61 -75.12
N LEU A 157 -36.59 27.56 -75.59
CA LEU A 157 -35.47 28.07 -74.82
C LEU A 157 -35.94 28.87 -73.62
N GLN A 158 -36.98 29.74 -73.77
CA GLN A 158 -37.53 30.52 -72.66
C GLN A 158 -38.14 29.61 -71.55
N LEU A 159 -38.90 28.61 -71.96
CA LEU A 159 -39.48 27.64 -71.04
C LEU A 159 -38.38 26.87 -70.30
N LYS A 160 -37.37 26.40 -71.04
CA LYS A 160 -36.24 25.68 -70.42
C LYS A 160 -35.41 26.56 -69.45
N THR A 161 -35.22 27.82 -69.79
CA THR A 161 -34.52 28.79 -68.87
C THR A 161 -35.33 28.97 -67.59
N ALA A 162 -36.64 29.16 -67.64
CA ALA A 162 -37.49 29.31 -66.48
C ALA A 162 -37.49 28.03 -65.60
N GLU A 163 -37.50 26.84 -66.24
CA GLU A 163 -37.32 25.57 -65.48
C GLU A 163 -36.02 25.49 -64.73
N LEU A 164 -34.90 25.88 -65.37
CA LEU A 164 -33.56 25.88 -64.71
C LEU A 164 -33.48 26.90 -63.59
N GLU A 165 -34.09 28.12 -63.81
CA GLU A 165 -34.13 29.14 -62.74
C GLU A 165 -34.92 28.65 -61.50
N TYR A 166 -36.10 27.98 -61.75
CA TYR A 166 -36.87 27.35 -60.67
C TYR A 166 -36.04 26.26 -59.91
N LYS A 167 -35.37 25.37 -60.65
CA LYS A 167 -34.51 24.33 -60.07
C LYS A 167 -33.35 24.91 -59.27
N ASN A 168 -32.71 25.97 -59.78
CA ASN A 168 -31.64 26.67 -59.06
C ASN A 168 -32.14 27.31 -57.76
N ALA A 169 -33.32 27.99 -57.81
CA ALA A 169 -33.92 28.55 -56.60
C ALA A 169 -34.24 27.47 -55.55
N LYS A 170 -34.74 26.29 -56.00
CA LYS A 170 -34.99 25.14 -55.15
C LYS A 170 -33.70 24.60 -54.52
N ALA A 171 -32.63 24.49 -55.30
CA ALA A 171 -31.32 24.06 -54.75
C ALA A 171 -30.76 25.08 -53.74
N ASN A 172 -30.98 26.41 -53.96
CA ASN A 172 -30.57 27.43 -52.99
C ASN A 172 -31.28 27.29 -51.64
N ILE A 173 -32.55 26.89 -51.59
CA ILE A 173 -33.26 26.59 -50.35
C ILE A 173 -32.57 25.48 -49.58
N GLU A 174 -32.13 24.40 -50.22
CA GLU A 174 -31.44 23.29 -49.52
C GLU A 174 -30.08 23.74 -48.99
N ILE A 175 -29.36 24.63 -49.71
CA ILE A 175 -28.12 25.23 -49.20
C ILE A 175 -28.39 26.06 -47.93
N ARG A 176 -29.43 26.93 -47.94
CA ARG A 176 -29.79 27.74 -46.77
C ARG A 176 -30.21 26.90 -45.56
N LYS A 177 -30.99 25.83 -45.81
CA LYS A 177 -31.32 24.85 -44.75
C LYS A 177 -30.08 24.16 -44.16
N ALA A 178 -29.12 23.76 -44.98
CA ALA A 178 -27.86 23.20 -44.52
C ALA A 178 -27.04 24.19 -43.65
N THR A 179 -27.02 25.48 -44.06
CA THR A 179 -26.38 26.53 -43.26
C THR A 179 -27.05 26.69 -41.88
N ILE A 180 -28.38 26.68 -41.81
CA ILE A 180 -29.12 26.73 -40.54
C ILE A 180 -28.76 25.53 -39.68
N ALA A 181 -28.76 24.31 -40.21
CA ALA A 181 -28.42 23.09 -39.49
C ALA A 181 -26.99 23.16 -38.91
N GLN A 182 -26.03 23.72 -39.66
CA GLN A 182 -24.66 23.94 -39.17
C GLN A 182 -24.62 24.90 -37.98
N ILE A 183 -25.31 26.06 -38.07
CA ILE A 183 -25.36 27.06 -37.00
C ILE A 183 -26.09 26.50 -35.77
N GLU A 184 -27.16 25.73 -35.94
CA GLU A 184 -27.88 25.06 -34.86
C GLU A 184 -26.99 24.06 -34.10
N THR A 185 -26.12 23.34 -34.82
CA THR A 185 -25.11 22.45 -34.23
C THR A 185 -24.10 23.23 -33.40
N SER A 186 -23.59 24.35 -33.93
CA SER A 186 -22.65 25.24 -33.19
C SER A 186 -23.31 25.85 -31.96
N LEU A 187 -24.56 26.28 -32.05
CA LEU A 187 -25.34 26.79 -30.93
C LEU A 187 -25.53 25.71 -29.83
N LYS A 188 -25.83 24.48 -30.26
CA LYS A 188 -25.95 23.35 -29.33
C LYS A 188 -24.64 23.10 -28.58
N SER A 189 -23.48 23.15 -29.26
CA SER A 189 -22.16 23.03 -28.63
C SER A 189 -21.93 24.15 -27.61
N ALA A 190 -22.14 25.39 -27.97
CA ALA A 190 -21.96 26.53 -27.06
C ALA A 190 -22.87 26.43 -25.83
N ARG A 191 -24.10 25.90 -25.96
CA ARG A 191 -24.97 25.64 -24.80
C ARG A 191 -24.48 24.51 -23.92
N ILE A 192 -23.82 23.48 -24.46
CA ILE A 192 -23.17 22.44 -23.68
C ILE A 192 -22.01 23.02 -22.89
N ASP A 193 -21.22 23.91 -23.47
CA ASP A 193 -20.12 24.58 -22.77
C ASP A 193 -20.62 25.42 -21.59
N VAL A 194 -21.72 26.16 -21.75
CA VAL A 194 -22.38 26.87 -20.64
C VAL A 194 -22.88 25.89 -19.58
N LYS A 195 -23.41 24.74 -19.96
CA LYS A 195 -23.83 23.70 -18.99
C LYS A 195 -22.64 23.14 -18.22
N ASN A 196 -21.51 22.94 -18.90
CA ASN A 196 -20.27 22.42 -18.30
C ASN A 196 -19.55 23.45 -17.40
N SER A 197 -19.94 24.74 -17.45
CA SER A 197 -19.46 25.74 -16.50
C SER A 197 -20.01 25.55 -15.08
N ILE A 198 -21.10 24.80 -14.94
CA ILE A 198 -21.69 24.42 -13.67
C ILE A 198 -21.16 23.05 -13.30
N ILE A 199 -20.24 22.99 -12.36
CA ILE A 199 -19.65 21.73 -11.90
C ILE A 199 -20.60 21.11 -10.87
N THR A 200 -21.01 19.87 -11.13
CA THR A 200 -21.96 19.15 -10.27
C THR A 200 -21.35 17.87 -9.75
N SER A 201 -21.77 17.43 -8.55
CA SER A 201 -21.38 16.13 -8.02
C SER A 201 -21.97 14.98 -8.85
N PRO A 202 -21.17 14.01 -9.31
CA PRO A 202 -21.66 12.85 -10.06
C PRO A 202 -22.30 11.79 -9.17
N THR A 203 -22.09 11.88 -7.83
CA THR A 203 -22.52 10.89 -6.83
C THR A 203 -23.01 11.55 -5.53
N ASN A 204 -23.71 10.79 -4.71
CA ASN A 204 -23.88 11.16 -3.32
C ASN A 204 -22.59 10.83 -2.55
N GLY A 205 -22.25 11.62 -1.54
CA GLY A 205 -21.07 11.32 -0.74
C GLY A 205 -20.57 12.51 0.06
N VAL A 206 -19.35 12.43 0.54
CA VAL A 206 -18.67 13.46 1.34
C VAL A 206 -17.42 13.95 0.60
N VAL A 207 -17.23 15.26 0.57
CA VAL A 207 -16.05 15.90 -0.03
C VAL A 207 -14.83 15.63 0.85
N LEU A 208 -13.84 14.89 0.33
CA LEU A 208 -12.59 14.60 1.03
C LEU A 208 -11.54 15.68 0.82
N SER A 209 -11.49 16.22 -0.38
CA SER A 209 -10.46 17.18 -0.77
C SER A 209 -11.04 18.22 -1.74
N ARG A 210 -10.61 19.46 -1.58
CA ARG A 210 -10.87 20.60 -2.45
C ARG A 210 -9.52 21.22 -2.83
N SER A 211 -9.23 21.21 -4.13
CA SER A 211 -7.94 21.70 -4.67
C SER A 211 -8.08 23.03 -5.40
N ILE A 212 -9.15 23.79 -5.15
CA ILE A 212 -9.48 25.01 -5.86
C ILE A 212 -10.01 26.10 -4.93
N GLU A 213 -9.79 27.36 -5.34
CA GLU A 213 -10.29 28.55 -4.64
C GLU A 213 -11.09 29.45 -5.60
N PRO A 214 -12.06 30.22 -5.08
CA PRO A 214 -12.73 31.26 -5.89
C PRO A 214 -11.74 32.24 -6.47
N GLY A 215 -11.92 32.62 -7.75
CA GLY A 215 -11.00 33.49 -8.50
C GLY A 215 -9.81 32.78 -9.14
N GLN A 216 -9.61 31.50 -8.88
CA GLN A 216 -8.55 30.70 -9.51
C GLN A 216 -8.93 30.37 -10.96
N THR A 217 -7.94 30.41 -11.87
CA THR A 217 -8.12 29.98 -13.26
C THR A 217 -7.81 28.50 -13.43
N VAL A 218 -8.73 27.75 -14.01
CA VAL A 218 -8.59 26.33 -14.35
C VAL A 218 -8.33 26.21 -15.86
N ALA A 219 -7.32 25.40 -16.21
CA ALA A 219 -6.98 25.11 -17.60
C ALA A 219 -7.20 23.61 -17.88
N ALA A 220 -8.23 23.29 -18.66
CA ALA A 220 -8.59 21.91 -19.00
C ALA A 220 -7.97 21.44 -20.34
N ASN A 221 -7.19 22.27 -21.04
CA ASN A 221 -6.73 22.00 -22.40
C ASN A 221 -5.65 20.91 -22.51
N PHE A 222 -4.88 20.64 -21.45
CA PHE A 222 -3.76 19.68 -21.47
C PHE A 222 -3.98 18.50 -20.52
N SER A 223 -4.60 18.75 -19.39
CA SER A 223 -5.02 17.71 -18.42
C SER A 223 -6.19 18.28 -17.64
N ALA A 224 -7.28 17.53 -17.48
CA ALA A 224 -8.35 17.95 -16.60
C ALA A 224 -7.83 17.92 -15.14
N PRO A 225 -7.66 19.09 -14.48
CA PRO A 225 -7.20 19.09 -13.08
C PRO A 225 -8.31 18.53 -12.19
N THR A 226 -7.94 17.72 -11.20
CA THR A 226 -8.85 17.27 -10.16
C THR A 226 -9.19 18.45 -9.24
N LEU A 227 -10.44 18.82 -9.18
CA LEU A 227 -10.95 19.94 -8.39
C LEU A 227 -11.45 19.47 -7.02
N PHE A 228 -12.16 18.35 -6.99
CA PHE A 228 -12.69 17.73 -5.78
C PHE A 228 -12.48 16.22 -5.83
N ILE A 229 -12.30 15.64 -4.64
CA ILE A 229 -12.36 14.20 -4.42
C ILE A 229 -13.53 13.91 -3.49
N ILE A 230 -14.47 13.08 -3.94
CA ILE A 230 -15.69 12.76 -3.20
C ILE A 230 -15.69 11.27 -2.87
N ALA A 231 -15.80 10.91 -1.58
CA ALA A 231 -16.05 9.54 -1.16
C ALA A 231 -17.54 9.24 -1.22
N LYS A 232 -17.93 8.11 -1.82
CA LYS A 232 -19.34 7.73 -1.89
C LYS A 232 -19.89 7.34 -0.52
N ASP A 233 -19.14 6.56 0.24
CA ASP A 233 -19.51 6.13 1.58
C ASP A 233 -18.24 6.00 2.44
N LEU A 234 -18.28 6.56 3.65
CA LEU A 234 -17.23 6.42 4.66
C LEU A 234 -17.47 5.25 5.61
N LYS A 235 -18.64 4.57 5.52
CA LYS A 235 -18.93 3.37 6.30
C LYS A 235 -18.25 2.14 5.73
N GLU A 236 -17.94 2.15 4.45
CA GLU A 236 -17.19 1.10 3.76
C GLU A 236 -15.79 1.59 3.41
N MET A 237 -14.82 1.09 4.14
CA MET A 237 -13.41 1.43 3.97
C MET A 237 -12.63 0.23 3.44
N LYS A 238 -11.47 0.49 2.87
CA LYS A 238 -10.48 -0.52 2.52
C LYS A 238 -9.15 -0.19 3.18
N LEU A 239 -8.50 -1.20 3.73
CA LEU A 239 -7.11 -1.14 4.15
C LEU A 239 -6.24 -1.66 3.00
N ILE A 240 -5.33 -0.85 2.53
CA ILE A 240 -4.31 -1.22 1.55
C ILE A 240 -3.02 -1.45 2.34
N SER A 241 -2.65 -2.71 2.55
CA SER A 241 -1.47 -3.10 3.31
C SER A 241 -0.34 -3.49 2.36
N ASN A 242 0.88 -3.03 2.64
CA ASN A 242 2.09 -3.37 1.90
C ASN A 242 2.81 -4.53 2.58
N VAL A 243 2.74 -5.70 1.97
CA VAL A 243 3.41 -6.93 2.42
C VAL A 243 4.72 -7.08 1.69
N LEU A 244 5.79 -7.40 2.42
CA LEU A 244 7.12 -7.62 1.84
C LEU A 244 7.16 -8.86 0.93
N GLU A 245 8.03 -8.84 -0.09
CA GLU A 245 8.23 -9.96 -1.02
C GLU A 245 8.55 -11.28 -0.29
N ALA A 246 9.31 -11.22 0.80
CA ALA A 246 9.69 -12.39 1.59
C ALA A 246 8.48 -13.13 2.20
N ASP A 247 7.37 -12.43 2.44
CA ASP A 247 6.21 -12.95 3.15
C ASP A 247 4.96 -13.11 2.29
N ILE A 248 4.92 -12.49 1.09
CA ILE A 248 3.73 -12.51 0.22
C ILE A 248 3.32 -13.92 -0.21
N GLY A 249 4.29 -14.84 -0.34
CA GLY A 249 4.02 -16.23 -0.69
C GLY A 249 3.15 -16.99 0.33
N LYS A 250 3.08 -16.50 1.58
CA LYS A 250 2.27 -17.06 2.67
C LYS A 250 0.87 -16.45 2.74
N VAL A 251 0.66 -15.30 2.09
CA VAL A 251 -0.58 -14.51 2.16
C VAL A 251 -1.57 -14.96 1.09
N LYS A 252 -2.79 -15.29 1.50
CA LYS A 252 -3.87 -15.79 0.64
C LYS A 252 -5.18 -15.04 0.91
N VAL A 253 -6.01 -14.95 -0.13
CA VAL A 253 -7.37 -14.40 -0.01
C VAL A 253 -8.18 -15.24 1.01
N GLY A 254 -8.95 -14.54 1.85
CA GLY A 254 -9.80 -15.15 2.88
C GLY A 254 -9.15 -15.33 4.25
N GLN A 255 -7.83 -15.11 4.40
CA GLN A 255 -7.15 -15.13 5.69
C GLN A 255 -7.64 -14.00 6.60
N ASP A 256 -7.60 -14.26 7.91
CA ASP A 256 -7.98 -13.27 8.92
C ASP A 256 -6.86 -12.25 9.13
N VAL A 257 -7.26 -10.98 9.18
CA VAL A 257 -6.39 -9.84 9.44
C VAL A 257 -6.88 -9.13 10.68
N ILE A 258 -5.98 -8.89 11.61
CA ILE A 258 -6.22 -8.00 12.76
C ILE A 258 -5.36 -6.76 12.52
N PHE A 259 -5.95 -5.58 12.62
CA PHE A 259 -5.19 -4.34 12.46
C PHE A 259 -5.55 -3.33 13.54
N SER A 260 -4.59 -2.50 13.85
CA SER A 260 -4.75 -1.33 14.71
C SER A 260 -4.36 -0.08 13.93
N VAL A 261 -4.97 1.05 14.27
CA VAL A 261 -4.59 2.36 13.72
C VAL A 261 -3.87 3.16 14.79
N ASP A 262 -2.92 3.97 14.38
CA ASP A 262 -2.07 4.74 15.30
C ASP A 262 -2.89 5.71 16.18
N SER A 263 -4.05 6.15 15.69
CA SER A 263 -4.97 7.02 16.45
C SER A 263 -5.74 6.28 17.55
N TYR A 264 -5.90 4.95 17.44
CA TYR A 264 -6.63 4.11 18.41
C TYR A 264 -5.83 2.83 18.71
N PRO A 265 -4.69 2.93 19.43
CA PRO A 265 -3.75 1.81 19.62
C PRO A 265 -4.32 0.68 20.49
N ASN A 266 -5.37 0.94 21.26
CA ASN A 266 -6.05 -0.04 22.12
C ASN A 266 -7.28 -0.69 21.47
N GLU A 267 -7.66 -0.27 20.27
CA GLU A 267 -8.77 -0.87 19.52
C GLU A 267 -8.23 -1.75 18.39
N GLU A 268 -8.61 -3.01 18.41
CA GLU A 268 -8.29 -3.97 17.36
C GLU A 268 -9.50 -4.15 16.44
N PHE A 269 -9.24 -4.02 15.16
CA PHE A 269 -10.22 -4.23 14.11
C PHE A 269 -9.91 -5.54 13.40
N SER A 270 -10.94 -6.35 13.15
CA SER A 270 -10.80 -7.62 12.46
C SER A 270 -11.48 -7.57 11.10
N ALA A 271 -10.82 -8.14 10.09
CA ALA A 271 -11.34 -8.24 8.74
C ALA A 271 -10.70 -9.43 7.99
N LYS A 272 -11.06 -9.62 6.72
CA LYS A 272 -10.52 -10.69 5.89
C LYS A 272 -9.88 -10.12 4.63
N ILE A 273 -8.79 -10.76 4.19
CA ILE A 273 -8.16 -10.42 2.92
C ILE A 273 -9.15 -10.65 1.78
N ALA A 274 -9.43 -9.61 1.03
CA ALA A 274 -10.30 -9.66 -0.14
C ALA A 274 -9.50 -9.85 -1.43
N LYS A 275 -8.32 -9.23 -1.52
CA LYS A 275 -7.51 -9.25 -2.73
C LYS A 275 -6.03 -9.17 -2.39
N VAL A 276 -5.21 -9.92 -3.13
CA VAL A 276 -3.75 -9.83 -3.16
C VAL A 276 -3.36 -9.43 -4.56
N ASN A 277 -2.67 -8.30 -4.72
CA ASN A 277 -2.22 -7.82 -6.02
C ASN A 277 -1.02 -8.64 -6.51
N TYR A 278 -0.97 -8.94 -7.82
CA TYR A 278 0.16 -9.62 -8.46
C TYR A 278 1.29 -8.67 -8.86
N ALA A 279 0.98 -7.38 -9.02
CA ALA A 279 1.97 -6.35 -9.32
C ALA A 279 2.54 -5.79 -8.02
N ASP A 280 3.82 -5.47 -8.03
CA ASP A 280 4.48 -4.80 -6.92
C ASP A 280 4.01 -3.35 -6.78
N SER A 281 4.08 -2.80 -5.58
CA SER A 281 3.63 -1.43 -5.28
C SER A 281 4.45 -0.36 -6.02
N SER A 282 5.70 -0.66 -6.41
CA SER A 282 6.56 0.27 -7.16
C SER A 282 6.16 0.39 -8.62
N SER A 283 5.60 -0.68 -9.23
CA SER A 283 5.15 -0.68 -10.62
C SER A 283 3.84 0.10 -10.82
N THR A 284 3.05 0.27 -9.77
CA THR A 284 1.75 0.96 -9.83
C THR A 284 1.88 2.48 -9.70
N SER A 285 2.99 2.99 -9.14
CA SER A 285 3.23 4.42 -8.89
C SER A 285 4.02 5.15 -9.97
N SER A 286 4.21 4.57 -11.16
CA SER A 286 5.00 5.15 -12.26
C SER A 286 4.25 6.24 -13.06
N SER A 287 3.68 7.24 -12.37
CA SER A 287 3.34 8.51 -13.00
C SER A 287 3.88 9.66 -12.16
N SER A 288 4.95 10.31 -12.69
CA SER A 288 5.60 11.53 -12.22
C SER A 288 6.59 11.41 -11.05
N SER A 289 7.84 11.15 -11.37
CA SER A 289 9.00 12.03 -11.09
C SER A 289 10.29 11.23 -11.12
N SER A 290 11.08 11.44 -12.16
CA SER A 290 12.50 11.07 -12.24
C SER A 290 13.30 11.91 -11.23
N SER A 291 13.38 11.46 -10.00
CA SER A 291 14.43 11.87 -9.08
C SER A 291 15.12 10.60 -8.59
N SER A 292 16.30 10.36 -9.17
CA SER A 292 17.25 9.33 -8.78
C SER A 292 17.76 9.61 -7.36
N SER A 293 17.05 9.11 -6.36
CA SER A 293 17.61 8.83 -5.05
C SER A 293 17.67 7.31 -4.91
N SER A 294 18.87 6.79 -4.74
CA SER A 294 19.17 5.39 -4.44
C SER A 294 18.62 5.02 -3.04
N SER A 295 17.31 4.92 -2.92
CA SER A 295 16.66 4.23 -1.83
C SER A 295 16.63 2.75 -2.21
N SER A 296 17.11 1.89 -1.33
CA SER A 296 16.96 0.44 -1.42
C SER A 296 15.49 0.12 -1.74
N ASN A 297 15.24 -0.31 -2.99
CA ASN A 297 13.89 -0.70 -3.42
C ASN A 297 13.48 -1.94 -2.63
N ILE A 298 12.78 -1.74 -1.53
CA ILE A 298 12.12 -2.81 -0.81
C ILE A 298 10.89 -3.15 -1.63
N VAL A 299 10.90 -4.33 -2.26
CA VAL A 299 9.76 -4.82 -3.04
C VAL A 299 8.65 -5.22 -2.07
N SER A 300 7.46 -4.65 -2.29
CA SER A 300 6.26 -4.97 -1.52
C SER A 300 5.05 -5.13 -2.44
N TYR A 301 4.08 -5.91 -1.97
CA TYR A 301 2.85 -6.21 -2.70
C TYR A 301 1.65 -5.70 -1.92
N GLU A 302 0.72 -5.09 -2.63
CA GLU A 302 -0.50 -4.56 -2.02
C GLU A 302 -1.51 -5.66 -1.74
N VAL A 303 -1.99 -5.68 -0.50
CA VAL A 303 -3.08 -6.55 -0.02
C VAL A 303 -4.24 -5.67 0.40
N THR A 304 -5.41 -5.90 -0.21
CA THR A 304 -6.62 -5.13 0.07
C THR A 304 -7.55 -5.90 0.99
N THR A 305 -8.00 -5.22 2.03
CA THR A 305 -8.94 -5.75 3.03
C THR A 305 -10.10 -4.78 3.18
N TYR A 306 -11.37 -5.24 3.04
CA TYR A 306 -12.55 -4.41 3.24
C TYR A 306 -13.00 -4.40 4.69
N ILE A 307 -13.39 -3.24 5.17
CA ILE A 307 -13.66 -2.96 6.57
C ILE A 307 -14.97 -2.17 6.70
N LYS A 308 -15.80 -2.56 7.66
CA LYS A 308 -16.99 -1.79 8.05
C LYS A 308 -16.63 -0.76 9.11
N ASN A 309 -16.95 0.49 8.85
CA ASN A 309 -16.69 1.64 9.70
C ASN A 309 -18.00 2.25 10.22
N ASP A 310 -18.85 1.45 10.87
CA ASP A 310 -20.18 1.87 11.32
C ASP A 310 -20.13 3.04 12.32
N LYS A 311 -19.07 3.11 13.11
CA LYS A 311 -18.85 4.17 14.11
C LYS A 311 -18.18 5.43 13.55
N LEU A 312 -17.77 5.43 12.27
CA LEU A 312 -17.03 6.52 11.61
C LEU A 312 -15.75 6.94 12.36
N LEU A 313 -15.12 6.00 13.09
CA LEU A 313 -13.86 6.23 13.79
C LEU A 313 -12.68 6.24 12.83
N LEU A 314 -12.74 5.40 11.80
CA LEU A 314 -11.71 5.29 10.79
C LEU A 314 -11.88 6.39 9.76
N ARG A 315 -10.79 7.12 9.47
CA ARG A 315 -10.78 8.20 8.50
C ARG A 315 -9.83 7.88 7.34
N PRO A 316 -10.13 8.36 6.13
CA PRO A 316 -9.22 8.26 4.99
C PRO A 316 -7.84 8.83 5.30
N GLY A 317 -6.78 8.15 4.84
CA GLY A 317 -5.40 8.54 5.07
C GLY A 317 -4.80 8.10 6.41
N MET A 318 -5.55 7.44 7.30
CA MET A 318 -4.98 6.89 8.54
C MET A 318 -4.02 5.75 8.25
N SER A 319 -2.86 5.76 8.92
CA SER A 319 -1.92 4.65 8.91
C SER A 319 -2.40 3.54 9.84
N ALA A 320 -2.23 2.31 9.39
CA ALA A 320 -2.58 1.12 10.14
C ALA A 320 -1.47 0.08 10.12
N THR A 321 -1.31 -0.65 11.22
CA THR A 321 -0.47 -1.83 11.30
C THR A 321 -1.36 -3.05 11.29
N ALA A 322 -1.21 -3.89 10.26
CA ALA A 322 -1.96 -5.11 10.06
C ALA A 322 -1.14 -6.34 10.42
N VAL A 323 -1.75 -7.28 11.09
CA VAL A 323 -1.21 -8.61 11.39
C VAL A 323 -2.08 -9.63 10.67
N ILE A 324 -1.52 -10.29 9.68
CA ILE A 324 -2.18 -11.29 8.84
C ILE A 324 -1.87 -12.66 9.43
N LYS A 325 -2.89 -13.43 9.80
CA LYS A 325 -2.73 -14.81 10.26
C LYS A 325 -2.62 -15.73 9.03
N THR A 326 -1.40 -16.20 8.77
CA THR A 326 -1.14 -16.96 7.52
C THR A 326 -1.33 -18.45 7.69
N GLU A 327 -0.74 -19.04 8.70
CA GLU A 327 -0.86 -20.48 9.01
C GLU A 327 -1.23 -20.64 10.49
N VAL A 328 -2.26 -21.41 10.76
CA VAL A 328 -2.73 -21.68 12.13
C VAL A 328 -2.66 -23.16 12.39
N GLN A 329 -1.85 -23.56 13.37
CA GLN A 329 -1.78 -24.95 13.83
C GLN A 329 -2.44 -25.03 15.21
N LYS A 330 -3.51 -25.80 15.28
CA LYS A 330 -4.23 -26.01 16.53
C LYS A 330 -3.57 -27.12 17.36
N ASN A 331 -3.55 -26.90 18.69
CA ASN A 331 -3.05 -27.88 19.66
C ASN A 331 -1.62 -28.35 19.35
N ALA A 332 -0.75 -27.43 18.94
CA ALA A 332 0.65 -27.68 18.65
C ALA A 332 1.48 -27.71 19.93
N LEU A 333 2.47 -28.62 20.02
CA LEU A 333 3.44 -28.62 21.09
C LEU A 333 4.43 -27.47 20.87
N VAL A 334 4.44 -26.50 21.76
CA VAL A 334 5.26 -25.29 21.60
C VAL A 334 6.26 -25.13 22.76
N ILE A 335 7.42 -24.55 22.43
CA ILE A 335 8.43 -24.12 23.39
C ILE A 335 8.74 -22.63 23.17
N PRO A 336 9.19 -21.90 24.21
CA PRO A 336 9.65 -20.53 24.03
C PRO A 336 10.84 -20.46 23.07
N TYR A 337 10.81 -19.46 22.15
CA TYR A 337 11.91 -19.22 21.20
C TYR A 337 13.29 -19.10 21.86
N LYS A 338 13.34 -18.63 23.13
CA LYS A 338 14.56 -18.53 23.93
C LYS A 338 15.28 -19.86 24.13
N ALA A 339 14.55 -20.98 24.11
CA ALA A 339 15.12 -22.31 24.25
C ALA A 339 16.04 -22.71 23.09
N LEU A 340 15.79 -22.20 21.88
CA LEU A 340 16.64 -22.41 20.71
C LEU A 340 17.93 -21.58 20.74
N LEU A 341 17.95 -20.52 21.55
CA LEU A 341 19.10 -19.62 21.67
C LEU A 341 20.05 -20.02 22.81
N PHE A 342 19.65 -20.98 23.64
CA PHE A 342 20.42 -21.39 24.80
C PHE A 342 21.56 -22.34 24.39
N GLU A 343 22.79 -22.01 24.78
CA GLU A 343 23.98 -22.86 24.70
C GLU A 343 24.65 -22.88 26.07
N PRO A 344 24.92 -24.06 26.69
CA PRO A 344 25.62 -24.14 27.96
C PRO A 344 27.08 -23.70 27.81
N SER A 345 27.58 -22.96 28.81
CA SER A 345 28.89 -22.35 28.81
C SER A 345 30.08 -23.36 28.75
N SER A 346 29.82 -24.66 28.93
CA SER A 346 30.84 -25.72 28.85
C SER A 346 31.28 -26.06 27.40
N ASN A 347 30.65 -25.58 26.38
CA ASN A 347 31.06 -25.81 24.99
C ASN A 347 32.12 -24.83 24.45
N MET A 348 32.54 -23.83 25.22
CA MET A 348 33.64 -22.93 24.83
C MET A 348 35.03 -23.53 25.01
N GLN A 349 35.18 -24.79 25.52
CA GLN A 349 36.49 -25.38 25.88
C GLN A 349 36.93 -26.57 25.03
N LYS A 350 36.46 -26.73 23.82
CA LYS A 350 36.92 -27.81 22.91
C LYS A 350 37.47 -27.32 21.57
N ASN A 351 38.18 -26.21 21.56
CA ASN A 351 39.10 -25.88 20.44
C ASN A 351 40.36 -25.22 20.98
N ASP A 352 41.13 -25.98 21.82
CA ASP A 352 42.50 -25.59 22.12
C ASP A 352 43.45 -26.61 21.49
N SER A 353 43.87 -26.31 20.31
CA SER A 353 45.02 -26.89 19.65
C SER A 353 45.74 -25.79 18.85
N GLY A 354 46.75 -25.19 19.50
CA GLY A 354 47.82 -24.49 18.79
C GLY A 354 47.73 -22.96 18.70
N GLY A 355 48.36 -22.33 19.66
CA GLY A 355 49.04 -21.05 19.66
C GLY A 355 48.83 -20.05 18.54
N ASN A 356 48.14 -18.94 18.87
CA ASN A 356 48.64 -17.63 18.47
C ASN A 356 47.91 -16.55 19.30
N PHE A 357 48.67 -15.84 20.12
CA PHE A 357 48.22 -14.61 20.75
C PHE A 357 48.01 -13.55 19.66
N MET A 358 46.76 -13.35 19.22
CA MET A 358 46.36 -12.16 18.50
C MET A 358 45.02 -11.66 19.06
N MET A 359 45.03 -10.41 19.43
CA MET A 359 44.00 -9.52 19.93
C MET A 359 42.61 -9.87 19.42
N GLY A 360 41.78 -10.45 20.27
CA GLY A 360 40.40 -10.86 19.94
C GLY A 360 39.50 -9.65 19.70
N GLY A 361 39.03 -9.50 18.47
CA GLY A 361 37.87 -8.71 18.17
C GLY A 361 36.63 -9.29 18.86
N PRO A 362 35.54 -8.51 19.05
CA PRO A 362 34.32 -9.00 19.64
C PRO A 362 33.78 -10.19 18.83
N PRO A 363 33.23 -11.23 19.51
CA PRO A 363 32.71 -12.42 18.80
C PRO A 363 31.73 -11.99 17.75
N LYS A 364 31.98 -12.38 16.48
CA LYS A 364 31.02 -12.28 15.41
C LYS A 364 29.76 -13.05 15.86
N ARG A 365 28.72 -12.31 16.25
CA ARG A 365 27.37 -12.89 16.29
C ARG A 365 27.04 -13.29 14.87
N GLU A 366 27.15 -14.54 14.55
CA GLU A 366 26.51 -15.08 13.35
C GLU A 366 25.03 -14.79 13.49
N ARG A 367 24.54 -13.97 12.57
CA ARG A 367 23.11 -13.69 12.39
C ARG A 367 22.53 -15.03 11.98
N ARG A 368 21.91 -15.77 12.92
CA ARG A 368 21.21 -17.02 12.58
C ARG A 368 20.15 -16.66 11.55
N GLU A 369 20.32 -17.27 10.41
CA GLU A 369 19.41 -17.22 9.27
C GLU A 369 18.00 -17.61 9.74
N TYR A 370 16.98 -17.04 9.10
CA TYR A 370 15.58 -17.30 9.41
C TYR A 370 15.31 -18.79 9.59
N LEU A 371 14.66 -19.15 10.70
CA LEU A 371 14.23 -20.51 10.97
C LEU A 371 13.37 -21.01 9.81
N GLN A 372 13.88 -21.98 9.06
CA GLN A 372 13.13 -22.61 7.97
C GLN A 372 12.22 -23.69 8.57
N LEU A 373 10.98 -23.75 8.11
CA LEU A 373 10.03 -24.81 8.45
C LEU A 373 10.66 -26.18 8.14
N GLY A 374 10.63 -27.10 9.10
CA GLY A 374 11.24 -28.42 8.96
C GLY A 374 12.75 -28.46 9.19
N ALA A 375 13.37 -27.36 9.64
CA ALA A 375 14.79 -27.38 10.02
C ALA A 375 14.98 -28.19 11.33
N THR A 376 16.10 -28.92 11.40
CA THR A 376 16.51 -29.60 12.63
C THR A 376 17.37 -28.66 13.44
N GLU A 377 16.92 -28.32 14.65
CA GLU A 377 17.62 -27.44 15.58
C GLU A 377 17.95 -28.18 16.87
N LYS A 378 18.99 -27.69 17.57
CA LYS A 378 19.45 -28.26 18.82
C LYS A 378 18.85 -27.50 19.98
N ILE A 379 18.26 -28.22 20.92
CA ILE A 379 17.77 -27.65 22.18
C ILE A 379 18.36 -28.41 23.35
N TRP A 380 18.34 -27.78 24.51
CA TRP A 380 18.85 -28.34 25.74
C TRP A 380 17.70 -28.63 26.71
N ILE A 381 17.66 -29.89 27.16
CA ILE A 381 16.71 -30.33 28.18
C ILE A 381 17.46 -30.63 29.48
N LEU A 382 16.77 -30.52 30.59
CA LEU A 382 17.29 -30.92 31.91
C LEU A 382 16.81 -32.33 32.25
N GLU A 383 17.71 -33.31 32.23
CA GLU A 383 17.46 -34.68 32.64
C GLU A 383 18.30 -35.01 33.84
N ASP A 384 17.69 -35.36 34.99
CA ASP A 384 18.36 -35.64 36.28
C ASP A 384 19.32 -34.52 36.74
N GLY A 385 18.98 -33.23 36.44
CA GLY A 385 19.81 -32.09 36.80
C GLY A 385 21.00 -31.82 35.86
N ILE A 386 21.15 -32.59 34.78
CA ILE A 386 22.24 -32.45 33.81
C ILE A 386 21.66 -31.97 32.47
N PRO A 387 22.25 -30.90 31.88
CA PRO A 387 21.82 -30.46 30.55
C PRO A 387 22.19 -31.50 29.47
N LYS A 388 21.22 -31.91 28.71
CA LYS A 388 21.36 -32.87 27.60
C LYS A 388 20.90 -32.22 26.30
N GLU A 389 21.72 -32.30 25.26
CA GLU A 389 21.40 -31.84 23.91
C GLU A 389 20.46 -32.82 23.21
N ILE A 390 19.40 -32.29 22.61
CA ILE A 390 18.47 -33.06 21.77
C ILE A 390 18.25 -32.30 20.47
N GLU A 391 18.25 -33.02 19.35
CA GLU A 391 17.86 -32.52 18.05
C GLU A 391 16.34 -32.60 17.89
N VAL A 392 15.72 -31.48 17.48
CA VAL A 392 14.29 -31.37 17.28
C VAL A 392 14.00 -30.74 15.93
N GLU A 393 12.98 -31.24 15.26
CA GLU A 393 12.44 -30.63 14.07
C GLU A 393 11.46 -29.51 14.46
N ILE A 394 11.70 -28.30 13.96
CA ILE A 394 10.89 -27.14 14.27
C ILE A 394 9.82 -26.88 13.20
N GLY A 395 8.64 -26.51 13.63
CA GLY A 395 7.53 -26.09 12.81
C GLY A 395 7.40 -24.57 12.72
N ILE A 396 6.17 -24.08 12.73
CA ILE A 396 5.85 -22.66 12.67
C ILE A 396 6.27 -21.92 13.95
N SER A 397 6.58 -20.64 13.80
CA SER A 397 6.98 -19.75 14.91
C SER A 397 6.19 -18.44 14.83
N ASN A 398 5.77 -17.93 16.00
CA ASN A 398 5.16 -16.60 16.14
C ASN A 398 6.12 -15.55 16.75
N GLY A 399 7.43 -15.86 16.79
CA GLY A 399 8.46 -15.00 17.40
C GLY A 399 8.56 -15.06 18.91
N LYS A 400 7.56 -15.59 19.62
CA LYS A 400 7.60 -15.88 21.07
C LYS A 400 7.78 -17.37 21.33
N ASN A 401 6.98 -18.18 20.65
CA ASN A 401 6.95 -19.63 20.75
C ASN A 401 7.28 -20.27 19.40
N VAL A 402 7.80 -21.48 19.43
CA VAL A 402 8.12 -22.30 18.27
C VAL A 402 7.48 -23.67 18.41
N GLN A 403 6.84 -24.14 17.36
CA GLN A 403 6.29 -25.50 17.32
C GLN A 403 7.40 -26.52 17.21
N ILE A 404 7.25 -27.64 17.93
CA ILE A 404 8.08 -28.84 17.82
C ILE A 404 7.30 -29.91 17.10
N LEU A 405 7.88 -30.46 16.03
CA LEU A 405 7.31 -31.56 15.23
C LEU A 405 7.83 -32.92 15.66
N SER A 406 8.95 -32.97 16.39
CA SER A 406 9.59 -34.21 16.85
C SER A 406 8.82 -34.88 18.00
N ASN A 407 8.69 -36.20 17.95
CA ASN A 407 8.07 -37.00 19.01
C ASN A 407 8.96 -37.24 20.25
N ASN A 408 10.19 -36.70 20.25
CA ASN A 408 11.20 -36.91 21.31
C ASN A 408 10.97 -36.03 22.54
N ILE A 409 10.00 -35.11 22.49
CA ILE A 409 9.67 -34.17 23.57
C ILE A 409 8.19 -34.30 23.92
N ASN A 410 7.92 -34.31 25.20
CA ASN A 410 6.57 -34.37 25.77
C ASN A 410 6.32 -33.16 26.67
N THR A 411 5.08 -32.93 27.06
CA THR A 411 4.68 -31.82 27.96
C THR A 411 5.37 -31.85 29.33
N ASN A 412 5.98 -33.00 29.73
CA ASN A 412 6.69 -33.17 31.00
C ASN A 412 8.20 -32.93 30.87
N THR A 413 8.72 -32.71 29.67
CA THR A 413 10.15 -32.47 29.41
C THR A 413 10.52 -31.08 29.88
N GLN A 414 11.60 -30.94 30.69
CA GLN A 414 12.09 -29.63 31.14
C GLN A 414 13.05 -29.06 30.12
N VAL A 415 12.63 -28.07 29.33
CA VAL A 415 13.46 -27.38 28.34
C VAL A 415 14.16 -26.22 28.99
N ILE A 416 15.49 -26.09 28.80
CA ILE A 416 16.31 -25.06 29.39
C ILE A 416 16.18 -23.77 28.57
N LEU A 417 15.88 -22.65 29.24
CA LEU A 417 15.77 -21.33 28.63
C LEU A 417 17.01 -20.47 28.90
N GLN A 418 17.60 -20.64 30.05
CA GLN A 418 18.71 -19.80 30.51
C GLN A 418 19.48 -20.51 31.67
N ALA A 419 20.79 -20.30 31.73
CA ALA A 419 21.60 -20.63 32.91
C ALA A 419 21.84 -19.38 33.74
N GLN A 420 21.66 -19.49 35.06
CA GLN A 420 21.97 -18.44 36.02
C GLN A 420 23.06 -18.95 36.97
N THR A 421 24.17 -18.28 37.06
CA THR A 421 25.24 -18.57 38.02
C THR A 421 24.86 -18.01 39.40
N LYS A 422 24.84 -18.86 40.39
CA LYS A 422 24.60 -18.48 41.80
C LYS A 422 25.88 -18.11 42.50
#